data_691db3b67a685fe0dbea9822dfed6673
#
_entry.id   691db3b67a685fe0dbea9822dfed6673
#
_cell.length_a   1.000
_cell.length_b   1.000
_cell.length_c   1.000
_cell.angle_alpha   90.00
_cell.angle_beta   90.00
_cell.angle_gamma   90.00
#
_symmetry.space_group_name_H-M   'P 1'
#
loop_
_entity.id
_entity.type
_entity.pdbx_description
1 polymer ?
#
loop_
_entity_poly.entity_id
_entity_poly.type
_entity_poly.pdbx_seq_one_letter_code
_entity_poly.pdbx_strand_id
1 'polypeptide(L)'
;VQSSSSTVNNDNRESLNAEYVQLINEIDRIGTVTSYNNQTLLTGYGNTVSTNAATSTALASTTTGVTNQAISGAANGTYTFIDTGGDREITLGNGVATQTIDLGAALDTDAGGGLVATGSSIIANFDRLGVQLTLSGQLPAEGINPATDGYRDGDLDGTVLQVDSGTGGQFQVGPRDGAVHRIEISIDDMRASGVKLNLGSTTVADAPTAQSSITSIDLAI
;
A
#
# COMPACT_ATOMS: atom_id res chain seq x y z
N VAL A 1 -6.31 1.50 27.36
CA VAL A 1 -7.31 0.75 28.12
C VAL A 1 -7.66 1.46 29.44
N GLN A 2 -6.69 1.74 30.33
CA GLN A 2 -7.00 2.34 31.65
C GLN A 2 -7.73 3.70 31.50
N SER A 3 -7.24 4.60 30.63
CA SER A 3 -7.85 5.91 30.40
C SER A 3 -9.25 5.83 29.76
N SER A 4 -9.61 4.74 29.10
CA SER A 4 -10.95 4.55 28.52
C SER A 4 -12.02 4.17 29.56
N SER A 5 -11.62 3.87 30.80
CA SER A 5 -12.54 3.53 31.89
C SER A 5 -13.20 4.77 32.48
N SER A 6 -14.50 4.72 32.71
CA SER A 6 -15.24 5.80 33.37
C SER A 6 -14.88 6.00 34.85
N THR A 7 -14.16 5.06 35.46
CA THR A 7 -13.71 5.13 36.86
C THR A 7 -12.46 5.98 37.06
N VAL A 8 -11.78 6.39 36.00
CA VAL A 8 -10.58 7.23 36.06
C VAL A 8 -10.99 8.70 36.04
N ASN A 9 -10.45 9.50 36.95
CA ASN A 9 -10.68 10.94 37.00
C ASN A 9 -9.79 11.68 35.98
N ASN A 10 -10.09 12.96 35.73
CA ASN A 10 -9.40 13.74 34.70
C ASN A 10 -7.91 13.97 35.00
N ASP A 11 -7.53 14.19 36.27
CA ASP A 11 -6.13 14.41 36.63
C ASP A 11 -5.27 13.16 36.38
N ASN A 12 -5.85 11.98 36.65
CA ASN A 12 -5.19 10.72 36.34
C ASN A 12 -5.11 10.48 34.81
N ARG A 13 -6.13 10.90 34.03
CA ARG A 13 -6.07 10.83 32.57
C ARG A 13 -5.01 11.75 31.98
N GLU A 14 -4.88 12.95 32.52
CA GLU A 14 -3.82 13.90 32.10
C GLU A 14 -2.43 13.28 32.33
N SER A 15 -2.21 12.66 33.48
CA SER A 15 -0.95 11.95 33.78
C SER A 15 -0.71 10.78 32.81
N LEU A 16 -1.74 9.96 32.55
CA LEU A 16 -1.67 8.86 31.58
C LEU A 16 -1.43 9.36 30.15
N ASN A 17 -2.01 10.49 29.78
CA ASN A 17 -1.80 11.08 28.46
C ASN A 17 -0.38 11.63 28.32
N ALA A 18 0.18 12.23 29.36
CA ALA A 18 1.57 12.67 29.34
C ALA A 18 2.55 11.49 29.16
N GLU A 19 2.30 10.37 29.85
CA GLU A 19 3.07 9.15 29.65
C GLU A 19 2.91 8.57 28.25
N TYR A 20 1.68 8.53 27.74
CA TYR A 20 1.38 8.06 26.40
C TYR A 20 2.12 8.87 25.31
N VAL A 21 2.09 10.19 25.40
CA VAL A 21 2.81 11.07 24.48
C VAL A 21 4.32 10.82 24.53
N GLN A 22 4.89 10.55 25.70
CA GLN A 22 6.31 10.20 25.83
C GLN A 22 6.62 8.87 25.11
N LEU A 23 5.73 7.88 25.20
CA LEU A 23 5.90 6.61 24.48
C LEU A 23 5.83 6.79 22.94
N ILE A 24 4.92 7.61 22.47
CA ILE A 24 4.83 7.99 21.04
C ILE A 24 6.13 8.66 20.57
N ASN A 25 6.63 9.63 21.33
CA ASN A 25 7.88 10.32 21.02
C ASN A 25 9.09 9.37 21.06
N GLU A 26 9.07 8.36 21.95
CA GLU A 26 10.15 7.36 22.03
C GLU A 26 10.13 6.43 20.80
N ILE A 27 8.95 6.05 20.29
CA ILE A 27 8.83 5.30 19.03
C ILE A 27 9.41 6.12 17.87
N ASP A 28 9.08 7.41 17.78
CA ASP A 28 9.63 8.31 16.76
C ASP A 28 11.15 8.45 16.89
N ARG A 29 11.65 8.55 18.12
CA ARG A 29 13.09 8.62 18.39
C ARG A 29 13.80 7.34 17.93
N ILE A 30 13.26 6.16 18.29
CA ILE A 30 13.83 4.87 17.89
C ILE A 30 13.83 4.77 16.36
N GLY A 31 12.73 5.12 15.70
CA GLY A 31 12.65 5.13 14.24
C GLY A 31 13.70 6.01 13.58
N THR A 32 13.95 7.19 14.15
CA THR A 32 14.89 8.17 13.59
C THR A 32 16.36 7.82 13.85
N VAL A 33 16.71 7.25 15.02
CA VAL A 33 18.11 6.97 15.37
C VAL A 33 18.57 5.57 14.94
N THR A 34 17.64 4.67 14.62
CA THR A 34 17.99 3.33 14.18
C THR A 34 18.64 3.39 12.80
N SER A 35 19.93 3.13 12.76
CA SER A 35 20.71 3.15 11.52
C SER A 35 21.61 1.92 11.43
N TYR A 36 21.84 1.50 10.20
CA TYR A 36 22.81 0.47 9.86
C TYR A 36 23.70 1.00 8.74
N ASN A 37 25.00 0.89 8.89
CA ASN A 37 25.99 1.40 7.92
C ASN A 37 25.73 2.88 7.50
N ASN A 38 25.39 3.73 8.48
CA ASN A 38 25.07 5.15 8.31
C ASN A 38 23.80 5.44 7.49
N GLN A 39 22.93 4.44 7.30
CA GLN A 39 21.62 4.58 6.67
C GLN A 39 20.53 4.40 7.72
N THR A 40 19.59 5.34 7.82
CA THR A 40 18.40 5.16 8.64
C THR A 40 17.48 4.16 7.95
N LEU A 41 17.02 3.16 8.71
CA LEU A 41 16.23 2.06 8.13
C LEU A 41 14.73 2.21 8.39
N LEU A 42 14.35 2.78 9.55
CA LEU A 42 12.97 2.77 10.01
C LEU A 42 12.21 4.06 9.71
N THR A 43 12.78 4.95 8.91
CA THR A 43 12.15 6.21 8.44
C THR A 43 11.65 6.12 6.99
N GLY A 44 11.47 4.90 6.47
CA GLY A 44 11.18 4.62 5.07
C GLY A 44 12.46 4.34 4.28
N TYR A 45 12.78 3.07 4.10
CA TYR A 45 13.96 2.61 3.37
C TYR A 45 13.51 1.85 2.11
N GLY A 46 13.99 2.28 0.95
CA GLY A 46 13.54 1.77 -0.34
C GLY A 46 12.37 2.58 -0.92
N ASN A 47 12.09 2.36 -2.21
CA ASN A 47 10.93 2.98 -2.86
C ASN A 47 9.64 2.36 -2.32
N THR A 48 8.59 3.14 -2.23
CA THR A 48 7.28 2.71 -1.74
C THR A 48 6.18 3.16 -2.69
N VAL A 49 5.10 2.39 -2.76
CA VAL A 49 3.92 2.84 -3.50
C VAL A 49 3.13 3.81 -2.64
N SER A 50 2.78 4.98 -3.20
CA SER A 50 1.88 5.91 -2.54
C SER A 50 0.50 5.27 -2.38
N THR A 51 0.04 5.11 -1.14
CA THR A 51 -1.28 4.55 -0.82
C THR A 51 -2.41 5.58 -0.93
N ASN A 52 -2.08 6.84 -1.26
CA ASN A 52 -3.08 7.87 -1.49
C ASN A 52 -3.83 7.61 -2.80
N ALA A 53 -5.11 7.27 -2.72
CA ALA A 53 -5.95 6.96 -3.88
C ALA A 53 -6.11 8.13 -4.86
N ALA A 54 -5.89 9.38 -4.44
CA ALA A 54 -5.87 10.54 -5.35
C ALA A 54 -4.57 10.60 -6.18
N THR A 55 -3.49 9.97 -5.70
CA THR A 55 -2.18 9.95 -6.35
C THR A 55 -1.94 8.61 -7.08
N SER A 56 -2.37 7.50 -6.48
CA SER A 56 -2.34 6.16 -7.07
C SER A 56 -3.76 5.68 -7.37
N THR A 57 -4.36 6.20 -8.42
CA THR A 57 -5.76 5.91 -8.78
C THR A 57 -5.98 4.44 -9.13
N ALA A 58 -4.94 3.71 -9.55
CA ALA A 58 -5.00 2.27 -9.78
C ALA A 58 -5.32 1.47 -8.50
N LEU A 59 -5.09 2.04 -7.30
CA LEU A 59 -5.38 1.38 -6.03
C LEU A 59 -6.81 1.57 -5.52
N ALA A 60 -7.68 2.20 -6.29
CA ALA A 60 -9.10 2.31 -5.98
C ALA A 60 -9.81 0.97 -6.19
N SER A 61 -9.61 0.02 -5.27
CA SER A 61 -9.97 -1.41 -5.41
C SER A 61 -11.43 -1.68 -5.80
N THR A 62 -12.34 -0.79 -5.43
CA THR A 62 -13.78 -0.89 -5.77
C THR A 62 -14.07 -0.64 -7.25
N THR A 63 -13.18 0.02 -7.97
CA THR A 63 -13.34 0.35 -9.39
C THR A 63 -12.31 -0.31 -10.29
N THR A 64 -11.14 -0.64 -9.75
CA THR A 64 -10.03 -1.24 -10.51
C THR A 64 -9.82 -2.71 -10.23
N GLY A 65 -10.44 -3.26 -9.16
CA GLY A 65 -10.22 -4.63 -8.72
C GLY A 65 -8.81 -4.93 -8.21
N VAL A 66 -7.94 -3.92 -8.05
CA VAL A 66 -6.60 -4.08 -7.47
C VAL A 66 -6.71 -4.21 -5.97
N THR A 67 -6.36 -5.36 -5.41
CA THR A 67 -6.43 -5.63 -3.97
C THR A 67 -5.09 -5.61 -3.27
N ASN A 68 -4.01 -5.82 -4.01
CA ASN A 68 -2.66 -5.75 -3.47
C ASN A 68 -1.67 -5.30 -4.55
N GLN A 69 -0.61 -4.64 -4.11
CA GLN A 69 0.51 -4.23 -4.94
C GLN A 69 1.83 -4.58 -4.24
N ALA A 70 2.81 -4.96 -5.02
CA ALA A 70 4.18 -5.15 -4.55
C ALA A 70 5.15 -4.54 -5.57
N ILE A 71 6.25 -3.97 -5.08
CA ILE A 71 7.31 -3.46 -5.92
C ILE A 71 8.64 -4.11 -5.56
N SER A 72 9.48 -4.33 -6.58
CA SER A 72 10.83 -4.85 -6.41
C SER A 72 11.72 -4.26 -7.49
N GLY A 73 12.61 -3.35 -7.12
CA GLY A 73 13.49 -2.65 -8.04
C GLY A 73 12.78 -1.64 -8.95
N ALA A 74 11.54 -1.27 -8.64
CA ALA A 74 10.82 -0.24 -9.37
C ALA A 74 11.48 1.14 -9.14
N ALA A 75 11.65 1.91 -10.22
CA ALA A 75 12.13 3.28 -10.12
C ALA A 75 11.03 4.18 -9.50
N ASN A 76 11.44 5.23 -8.80
CA ASN A 76 10.48 6.23 -8.36
C ASN A 76 9.90 6.99 -9.57
N GLY A 77 8.65 7.38 -9.47
CA GLY A 77 7.93 8.09 -10.53
C GLY A 77 6.50 7.61 -10.70
N THR A 78 5.83 8.16 -11.68
CA THR A 78 4.45 7.82 -12.02
C THR A 78 4.44 6.73 -13.08
N TYR A 79 3.72 5.68 -12.80
CA TYR A 79 3.43 4.58 -13.72
C TYR A 79 2.00 4.73 -14.21
N THR A 80 1.81 4.69 -15.52
CA THR A 80 0.49 4.83 -16.16
C THR A 80 0.09 3.51 -16.78
N PHE A 81 -1.15 3.11 -16.55
CA PHE A 81 -1.75 1.93 -17.15
C PHE A 81 -2.48 2.30 -18.45
N ILE A 82 -2.34 1.42 -19.43
CA ILE A 82 -3.17 1.36 -20.63
C ILE A 82 -3.81 -0.02 -20.63
N ASP A 83 -5.13 -0.04 -20.59
CA ASP A 83 -5.93 -1.24 -20.43
C ASP A 83 -7.18 -1.10 -21.32
N THR A 84 -7.07 -1.54 -22.56
CA THR A 84 -8.14 -1.37 -23.53
C THR A 84 -9.12 -2.54 -23.42
N GLY A 85 -10.37 -2.25 -23.05
CA GLY A 85 -11.37 -3.30 -22.91
C GLY A 85 -11.58 -4.11 -24.18
N GLY A 86 -11.49 -5.44 -24.08
CA GLY A 86 -11.70 -6.41 -25.13
C GLY A 86 -10.42 -7.03 -25.70
N ASP A 87 -9.24 -6.51 -25.38
CA ASP A 87 -7.95 -7.08 -25.82
C ASP A 87 -7.30 -8.01 -24.78
N ARG A 88 -7.73 -7.90 -23.53
CA ARG A 88 -7.25 -8.68 -22.38
C ARG A 88 -5.77 -8.47 -22.08
N GLU A 89 -5.25 -7.32 -22.42
CA GLU A 89 -3.87 -6.94 -22.22
C GLU A 89 -3.79 -5.72 -21.31
N ILE A 90 -2.86 -5.74 -20.36
CA ILE A 90 -2.51 -4.57 -19.55
C ILE A 90 -1.11 -4.12 -19.90
N THR A 91 -0.96 -2.88 -20.31
CA THR A 91 0.33 -2.23 -20.51
C THR A 91 0.60 -1.27 -19.36
N LEU A 92 1.77 -1.39 -18.75
CA LEU A 92 2.28 -0.46 -17.75
C LEU A 92 3.47 0.29 -18.31
N GLY A 93 3.52 1.60 -18.12
CA GLY A 93 4.63 2.46 -18.55
C GLY A 93 5.04 3.46 -17.49
N ASN A 94 6.34 3.73 -17.35
CA ASN A 94 6.90 4.74 -16.46
C ASN A 94 7.48 5.96 -17.21
N GLY A 95 7.13 6.13 -18.48
CA GLY A 95 7.65 7.18 -19.35
C GLY A 95 9.00 6.87 -19.99
N VAL A 96 9.74 5.85 -19.53
CA VAL A 96 11.04 5.41 -20.09
C VAL A 96 10.90 4.02 -20.72
N ALA A 97 10.19 3.13 -20.08
CA ALA A 97 9.96 1.76 -20.52
C ALA A 97 8.47 1.39 -20.36
N THR A 98 8.03 0.46 -21.19
CA THR A 98 6.67 -0.11 -21.12
C THR A 98 6.77 -1.64 -21.11
N GLN A 99 5.77 -2.26 -20.47
CA GLN A 99 5.61 -3.70 -20.48
C GLN A 99 4.13 -4.03 -20.61
N THR A 100 3.80 -4.91 -21.55
CA THR A 100 2.45 -5.44 -21.75
C THR A 100 2.38 -6.86 -21.23
N ILE A 101 1.29 -7.18 -20.57
CA ILE A 101 0.95 -8.52 -20.06
C ILE A 101 -0.38 -8.93 -20.66
N ASP A 102 -0.41 -10.10 -21.28
CA ASP A 102 -1.64 -10.74 -21.77
C ASP A 102 -2.23 -11.57 -20.61
N LEU A 103 -3.41 -11.19 -20.15
CA LEU A 103 -4.19 -11.90 -19.15
C LEU A 103 -5.03 -13.04 -19.76
N GLY A 104 -5.33 -12.94 -21.02
CA GLY A 104 -5.89 -13.97 -21.90
C GLY A 104 -6.85 -14.95 -21.25
N ALA A 105 -6.36 -16.20 -21.13
CA ALA A 105 -7.16 -17.31 -20.58
C ALA A 105 -7.39 -17.24 -19.06
N ALA A 106 -6.74 -16.32 -18.35
CA ALA A 106 -6.97 -16.15 -16.90
C ALA A 106 -8.25 -15.37 -16.61
N LEU A 107 -8.76 -14.61 -17.58
CA LEU A 107 -10.02 -13.89 -17.46
C LEU A 107 -11.21 -14.76 -17.85
N ASP A 108 -12.27 -14.69 -17.06
CA ASP A 108 -13.56 -15.32 -17.36
C ASP A 108 -14.27 -14.53 -18.46
N THR A 109 -14.58 -15.20 -19.55
CA THR A 109 -15.23 -14.59 -20.73
C THR A 109 -16.75 -14.80 -20.76
N ASP A 110 -17.26 -15.71 -19.94
CA ASP A 110 -18.69 -16.09 -19.95
C ASP A 110 -19.57 -14.95 -19.41
N ALA A 111 -19.01 -14.05 -18.59
CA ALA A 111 -19.71 -12.90 -18.03
C ALA A 111 -19.67 -11.62 -18.92
N GLY A 112 -19.23 -11.74 -20.17
CA GLY A 112 -19.39 -10.66 -21.16
C GLY A 112 -18.41 -9.51 -21.02
N GLY A 113 -17.10 -9.76 -20.84
CA GLY A 113 -16.12 -8.69 -20.84
C GLY A 113 -14.77 -8.98 -20.22
N GLY A 114 -14.41 -10.24 -20.01
CA GLY A 114 -13.10 -10.55 -19.42
C GLY A 114 -13.00 -10.08 -17.98
N LEU A 115 -13.59 -10.82 -17.06
CA LEU A 115 -13.57 -10.57 -15.61
C LEU A 115 -12.59 -11.49 -14.91
N VAL A 116 -12.03 -11.07 -13.82
CA VAL A 116 -11.49 -12.01 -12.84
C VAL A 116 -12.66 -12.70 -12.15
N ALA A 117 -12.71 -14.03 -12.19
CA ALA A 117 -13.82 -14.79 -11.62
C ALA A 117 -13.98 -14.48 -10.12
N THR A 118 -15.23 -14.35 -9.66
CA THR A 118 -15.55 -14.06 -8.25
C THR A 118 -14.88 -15.06 -7.32
N GLY A 119 -14.19 -14.57 -6.30
CA GLY A 119 -13.46 -15.39 -5.33
C GLY A 119 -12.09 -15.86 -5.81
N SER A 120 -11.63 -15.46 -7.00
CA SER A 120 -10.28 -15.72 -7.51
C SER A 120 -9.45 -14.46 -7.59
N SER A 121 -8.16 -14.60 -7.86
CA SER A 121 -7.23 -13.50 -8.10
C SER A 121 -6.22 -13.87 -9.17
N ILE A 122 -5.77 -12.87 -9.91
CA ILE A 122 -4.73 -12.97 -10.93
C ILE A 122 -3.57 -12.06 -10.50
N ILE A 123 -2.35 -12.53 -10.68
CA ILE A 123 -1.15 -11.74 -10.45
C ILE A 123 -0.65 -11.22 -11.79
N ALA A 124 -0.77 -9.91 -12.00
CA ALA A 124 -0.16 -9.20 -13.12
C ALA A 124 1.25 -8.76 -12.72
N ASN A 125 2.28 -9.42 -13.27
CA ASN A 125 3.67 -9.22 -12.89
C ASN A 125 4.42 -8.47 -14.00
N PHE A 126 4.66 -7.18 -13.81
CA PHE A 126 5.47 -6.32 -14.67
C PHE A 126 6.94 -6.38 -14.23
N ASP A 127 7.58 -7.52 -14.45
CA ASP A 127 8.92 -7.85 -13.96
C ASP A 127 10.02 -6.89 -14.47
N ARG A 128 9.90 -6.37 -15.70
CA ARG A 128 10.82 -5.37 -16.24
C ARG A 128 10.74 -4.03 -15.56
N LEU A 129 9.57 -3.69 -15.03
CA LEU A 129 9.29 -2.44 -14.33
C LEU A 129 9.37 -2.60 -12.81
N GLY A 130 9.44 -3.84 -12.33
CA GLY A 130 9.50 -4.17 -10.91
C GLY A 130 8.21 -3.90 -10.17
N VAL A 131 7.06 -3.99 -10.84
CA VAL A 131 5.72 -3.77 -10.27
C VAL A 131 4.90 -5.05 -10.41
N GLN A 132 4.21 -5.43 -9.36
CA GLN A 132 3.29 -6.56 -9.36
C GLN A 132 1.96 -6.10 -8.77
N LEU A 133 0.86 -6.44 -9.44
CA LEU A 133 -0.50 -6.19 -8.96
C LEU A 133 -1.24 -7.50 -8.76
N THR A 134 -2.08 -7.54 -7.74
CA THR A 134 -3.07 -8.60 -7.55
C THR A 134 -4.43 -8.05 -7.95
N LEU A 135 -4.97 -8.59 -9.03
CA LEU A 135 -6.31 -8.29 -9.55
C LEU A 135 -7.26 -9.34 -8.99
N SER A 136 -8.34 -8.95 -8.37
CA SER A 136 -9.29 -9.89 -7.77
C SER A 136 -10.68 -9.76 -8.35
N GLY A 137 -11.34 -10.89 -8.51
CA GLY A 137 -12.77 -10.99 -8.61
C GLY A 137 -13.36 -10.83 -7.22
N GLN A 138 -14.38 -9.98 -7.08
CA GLN A 138 -14.90 -9.67 -5.78
C GLN A 138 -15.58 -10.87 -5.13
N LEU A 139 -15.37 -11.02 -3.83
CA LEU A 139 -16.16 -11.93 -3.01
C LEU A 139 -17.57 -11.36 -2.84
N PRO A 140 -18.62 -12.17 -3.01
CA PRO A 140 -19.98 -11.72 -2.72
C PRO A 140 -20.08 -11.34 -1.23
N ALA A 141 -20.17 -10.05 -0.95
CA ALA A 141 -20.52 -9.52 0.36
C ALA A 141 -21.86 -8.79 0.23
N GLU A 142 -22.62 -8.74 1.31
CA GLU A 142 -23.89 -8.00 1.31
C GLU A 142 -23.66 -6.55 0.86
N GLY A 143 -24.38 -6.09 -0.15
CA GLY A 143 -24.31 -4.74 -0.68
C GLY A 143 -23.24 -4.49 -1.74
N ILE A 144 -22.49 -5.50 -2.17
CA ILE A 144 -21.49 -5.40 -3.23
C ILE A 144 -22.05 -6.00 -4.52
N ASN A 145 -21.87 -5.31 -5.62
CA ASN A 145 -22.28 -5.79 -6.95
C ASN A 145 -21.09 -6.51 -7.62
N PRO A 146 -21.11 -7.84 -7.75
CA PRO A 146 -20.00 -8.58 -8.36
C PRO A 146 -19.69 -8.19 -9.80
N ALA A 147 -20.66 -7.59 -10.49
CA ALA A 147 -20.48 -7.14 -11.87
C ALA A 147 -19.71 -5.81 -12.01
N THR A 148 -19.54 -5.06 -10.90
CA THR A 148 -18.90 -3.74 -10.92
C THR A 148 -17.71 -3.59 -10.00
N ASP A 149 -17.49 -4.54 -9.10
CA ASP A 149 -16.57 -4.37 -7.97
C ASP A 149 -15.37 -5.34 -8.00
N GLY A 150 -15.03 -5.97 -9.05
CA GLY A 150 -13.80 -6.74 -9.30
C GLY A 150 -13.11 -6.21 -10.53
N TYR A 151 -11.89 -6.68 -10.84
CA TYR A 151 -11.21 -6.28 -12.07
C TYR A 151 -11.97 -6.81 -13.29
N ARG A 152 -12.20 -5.92 -14.22
CA ARG A 152 -12.67 -6.16 -15.58
C ARG A 152 -11.65 -5.60 -16.56
N ASP A 153 -11.46 -6.26 -17.67
CA ASP A 153 -10.65 -5.79 -18.79
C ASP A 153 -11.08 -4.38 -19.23
N GLY A 154 -10.16 -3.42 -19.11
CA GLY A 154 -10.40 -2.00 -19.30
C GLY A 154 -10.49 -1.15 -18.03
N ASP A 155 -10.60 -1.73 -16.83
CA ASP A 155 -10.79 -0.96 -15.58
C ASP A 155 -9.55 -0.21 -15.11
N LEU A 156 -8.38 -0.58 -15.60
CA LEU A 156 -7.14 0.13 -15.29
C LEU A 156 -6.79 1.22 -16.31
N ASP A 157 -7.56 1.39 -17.39
CA ASP A 157 -7.21 2.35 -18.43
C ASP A 157 -7.10 3.79 -17.90
N GLY A 158 -5.98 4.43 -18.22
CA GLY A 158 -5.67 5.79 -17.77
C GLY A 158 -5.39 5.94 -16.28
N THR A 159 -5.45 4.87 -15.49
CA THR A 159 -5.10 4.94 -14.05
C THR A 159 -3.59 5.04 -13.85
N VAL A 160 -3.20 5.51 -12.68
CA VAL A 160 -1.79 5.71 -12.35
C VAL A 160 -1.43 5.03 -11.03
N LEU A 161 -0.18 4.62 -10.93
CA LEU A 161 0.47 4.15 -9.71
C LEU A 161 1.67 5.06 -9.44
N GLN A 162 1.70 5.72 -8.31
CA GLN A 162 2.82 6.57 -7.90
C GLN A 162 3.78 5.77 -7.03
N VAL A 163 5.02 5.69 -7.45
CA VAL A 163 6.12 5.15 -6.65
C VAL A 163 6.93 6.32 -6.11
N ASP A 164 6.91 6.47 -4.80
CA ASP A 164 7.65 7.51 -4.09
C ASP A 164 9.08 7.04 -3.80
N SER A 165 10.02 7.98 -3.82
CA SER A 165 11.41 7.68 -3.50
C SER A 165 11.61 7.47 -2.00
N GLY A 166 12.23 6.37 -1.65
CA GLY A 166 12.73 6.12 -0.29
C GLY A 166 14.20 6.53 -0.12
N THR A 167 14.76 6.20 1.05
CA THR A 167 16.13 6.57 1.44
C THR A 167 17.22 5.65 0.89
N GLY A 168 16.87 4.62 0.17
CA GLY A 168 17.82 3.66 -0.42
C GLY A 168 17.26 2.26 -0.54
N GLY A 169 18.09 1.26 -0.82
CA GLY A 169 17.71 -0.14 -0.74
C GLY A 169 17.77 -0.97 -2.00
N GLN A 170 18.28 -0.42 -3.11
CA GLN A 170 18.48 -1.20 -4.32
C GLN A 170 19.87 -1.86 -4.34
N PHE A 171 19.89 -3.16 -4.51
CA PHE A 171 21.10 -3.95 -4.65
C PHE A 171 21.19 -4.51 -6.07
N GLN A 172 22.21 -4.11 -6.82
CA GLN A 172 22.47 -4.66 -8.15
C GLN A 172 23.03 -6.09 -8.00
N VAL A 173 22.27 -7.09 -8.44
CA VAL A 173 22.67 -8.51 -8.37
C VAL A 173 22.95 -9.10 -9.75
N GLY A 174 22.47 -8.46 -10.80
CA GLY A 174 22.68 -8.92 -12.17
C GLY A 174 23.55 -7.95 -12.99
N PRO A 175 24.06 -8.40 -14.17
CA PRO A 175 25.02 -7.64 -14.96
C PRO A 175 24.43 -6.53 -15.82
N ARG A 176 23.10 -6.40 -15.88
CA ARG A 176 22.40 -5.43 -16.74
C ARG A 176 21.59 -4.45 -15.91
N ASP A 177 21.30 -3.31 -16.49
CA ASP A 177 20.30 -2.39 -15.94
C ASP A 177 18.88 -2.97 -16.17
N GLY A 178 18.02 -2.81 -15.18
CA GLY A 178 16.65 -3.30 -15.19
C GLY A 178 16.21 -3.88 -13.83
N ALA A 179 14.91 -3.86 -13.55
CA ALA A 179 14.35 -4.31 -12.29
C ALA A 179 14.70 -5.78 -11.96
N VAL A 180 14.73 -6.66 -12.97
CA VAL A 180 15.09 -8.09 -12.80
C VAL A 180 16.54 -8.33 -12.35
N HIS A 181 17.40 -7.33 -12.46
CA HIS A 181 18.80 -7.38 -12.04
C HIS A 181 19.07 -6.66 -10.73
N ARG A 182 18.02 -6.17 -10.07
CA ARG A 182 18.09 -5.46 -8.79
C ARG A 182 17.23 -6.17 -7.77
N ILE A 183 17.71 -6.18 -6.53
CA ILE A 183 16.90 -6.53 -5.36
C ILE A 183 16.67 -5.25 -4.60
N GLU A 184 15.42 -4.95 -4.30
CA GLU A 184 15.04 -3.85 -3.44
C GLU A 184 14.64 -4.41 -2.07
N ILE A 185 15.15 -3.77 -1.03
CA ILE A 185 14.69 -3.98 0.34
C ILE A 185 13.92 -2.72 0.72
N SER A 186 12.63 -2.86 0.96
CA SER A 186 11.78 -1.78 1.44
C SER A 186 11.46 -2.02 2.91
N ILE A 187 11.63 -0.99 3.72
CA ILE A 187 11.19 -0.96 5.11
C ILE A 187 10.31 0.28 5.25
N ASP A 188 9.08 0.07 5.65
CA ASP A 188 8.14 1.17 5.84
C ASP A 188 8.61 2.15 6.93
N ASP A 189 8.04 3.35 6.94
CA ASP A 189 8.25 4.31 8.00
C ASP A 189 7.56 3.82 9.28
N MET A 190 8.37 3.32 10.21
CA MET A 190 7.96 2.75 11.50
C MET A 190 7.90 3.77 12.62
N ARG A 191 7.97 5.07 12.30
CA ARG A 191 7.72 6.11 13.29
C ARG A 191 6.24 6.16 13.64
N ALA A 192 5.93 6.54 14.86
CA ALA A 192 4.55 6.75 15.29
C ALA A 192 3.84 7.82 14.43
N SER A 193 4.58 8.85 14.02
CA SER A 193 4.15 9.89 13.09
C SER A 193 4.11 9.44 11.62
N GLY A 194 4.71 8.30 11.29
CA GLY A 194 4.76 7.75 9.93
C GLY A 194 3.40 7.23 9.46
N VAL A 195 3.27 7.13 8.14
CA VAL A 195 2.01 6.71 7.49
C VAL A 195 1.61 5.29 7.90
N LYS A 196 2.58 4.40 8.16
CA LYS A 196 2.32 3.00 8.50
C LYS A 196 1.67 2.84 9.87
N LEU A 197 2.25 3.44 10.91
CA LEU A 197 1.71 3.34 12.25
C LEU A 197 0.58 4.35 12.49
N ASN A 198 0.70 5.54 11.94
CA ASN A 198 -0.30 6.63 11.98
C ASN A 198 -0.83 6.91 13.39
N LEU A 199 0.06 6.91 14.39
CA LEU A 199 -0.27 7.13 15.80
C LEU A 199 0.00 8.56 16.26
N GLY A 200 0.59 9.42 15.41
CA GLY A 200 1.03 10.77 15.77
C GLY A 200 -0.08 11.71 16.25
N SER A 201 -1.32 11.47 15.84
CA SER A 201 -2.48 12.26 16.26
C SER A 201 -3.33 11.59 17.36
N THR A 202 -2.93 10.42 17.85
CA THR A 202 -3.67 9.71 18.90
C THR A 202 -3.44 10.32 20.28
N THR A 203 -4.44 10.25 21.14
CA THR A 203 -4.40 10.80 22.50
C THR A 203 -5.28 9.98 23.44
N VAL A 204 -4.93 9.97 24.72
CA VAL A 204 -5.71 9.29 25.76
C VAL A 204 -6.20 10.27 26.84
N ALA A 205 -6.31 11.56 26.48
CA ALA A 205 -6.68 12.64 27.37
C ALA A 205 -8.13 12.52 27.92
N ASP A 206 -9.03 11.88 27.18
CA ASP A 206 -10.38 11.58 27.59
C ASP A 206 -10.81 10.17 27.22
N ALA A 207 -11.95 9.70 27.72
CA ALA A 207 -12.39 8.33 27.50
C ALA A 207 -12.74 8.02 26.02
N PRO A 208 -13.44 8.91 25.26
CA PRO A 208 -13.70 8.68 23.84
C PRO A 208 -12.43 8.61 22.99
N THR A 209 -11.48 9.53 23.18
CA THR A 209 -10.22 9.54 22.44
C THR A 209 -9.35 8.34 22.81
N ALA A 210 -9.34 7.92 24.07
CA ALA A 210 -8.67 6.69 24.50
C ALA A 210 -9.25 5.43 23.83
N GLN A 211 -10.57 5.35 23.64
CA GLN A 211 -11.21 4.26 22.92
C GLN A 211 -10.84 4.25 21.44
N SER A 212 -10.84 5.41 20.78
CA SER A 212 -10.41 5.55 19.39
C SER A 212 -8.93 5.19 19.22
N SER A 213 -8.08 5.58 20.17
CA SER A 213 -6.64 5.27 20.15
C SER A 213 -6.36 3.77 20.29
N ILE A 214 -7.20 3.01 21.00
CA ILE A 214 -7.09 1.53 21.05
C ILE A 214 -7.25 0.97 19.63
N THR A 215 -8.28 1.41 18.89
CA THR A 215 -8.52 0.96 17.52
C THR A 215 -7.34 1.33 16.60
N SER A 216 -6.80 2.54 16.75
CA SER A 216 -5.63 2.97 15.96
C SER A 216 -4.38 2.12 16.25
N ILE A 217 -4.16 1.77 17.52
CA ILE A 217 -3.04 0.90 17.91
C ILE A 217 -3.23 -0.52 17.36
N ASP A 218 -4.45 -1.06 17.44
CA ASP A 218 -4.76 -2.39 16.89
C ASP A 218 -4.56 -2.46 15.37
N LEU A 219 -4.80 -1.36 14.65
CA LEU A 219 -4.55 -1.27 13.21
C LEU A 219 -3.07 -1.10 12.87
N ALA A 220 -2.25 -0.60 13.80
CA ALA A 220 -0.82 -0.37 13.62
C ALA A 220 0.04 -1.64 13.84
N ILE A 221 -0.53 -2.68 14.43
CA ILE A 221 0.13 -3.97 14.73
C ILE A 221 -0.21 -5.00 13.64
#